data_82fd1804123c0f10078c3f25de7afbfe
#
_entry.id   82fd1804123c0f10078c3f25de7afbfe
#
_cell.length_a   1.000
_cell.length_b   1.000
_cell.length_c   1.000
_cell.angle_alpha   90.00
_cell.angle_beta   90.00
_cell.angle_gamma   90.00
#
_symmetry.space_group_name_H-M   'P 1'
#
loop_
_entity.id
_entity.type
_entity.pdbx_description
1 polymer ?
#
loop_
_entity_poly.entity_id
_entity_poly.type
_entity_poly.pdbx_seq_one_letter_code
_entity_poly.pdbx_strand_id
1 'polypeptide(L)'
;MADTFETLTATDALARFSEGSLSPETLVEDCLTRIERDNPKVNAFTCINGEEARRLAAESARRWQAGSPCGPLDGIPVTIKDLTLTKGLPTRLGSTTTATDGPWEVDAPISRHLRNAGAIVVGKTTSPEFGWKGVTDNPLHGITRNPWNTELTPGGSSGGAGAAAALNLGLLHQGSDAGGSIRIPCSFTGTFGIKPTFGWVPQWPASTMSTLSHLGPMTRTARDSALMLSVMAQPDARDGYVGNPTGPDWLTPPPASLSGWRIAFSANLGYVEVAPDIAQRVEEAIAYLEALGATVERIDPGFSDPLKTFNTLWFAGATQALEKLNEQQQAALDPGFLEIARRGQDVSLSAYLAARRERSELTAHMAAFHERYDL
;
A
#
# COMPACT_ATOMS: atom_id res chain seq x y z
N MET A 1 18.82 29.01 2.56
CA MET A 1 18.94 27.57 2.77
C MET A 1 18.37 26.93 1.52
N ALA A 2 19.12 26.06 0.85
CA ALA A 2 18.55 25.32 -0.28
C ALA A 2 17.37 24.51 0.27
N ASP A 3 16.19 24.72 -0.30
CA ASP A 3 14.97 24.00 0.04
C ASP A 3 15.19 22.51 -0.31
N THR A 4 15.45 21.69 0.68
CA THR A 4 15.63 20.25 0.43
C THR A 4 14.27 19.62 0.29
N PHE A 5 13.92 19.11 -0.89
CA PHE A 5 12.69 18.35 -1.13
C PHE A 5 12.64 16.99 -0.39
N GLU A 6 13.69 16.66 0.37
CA GLU A 6 13.78 15.42 1.15
C GLU A 6 12.69 15.28 2.22
N THR A 7 12.17 16.40 2.72
CA THR A 7 11.09 16.41 3.72
C THR A 7 9.75 16.91 3.18
N LEU A 8 9.68 17.30 1.90
CA LEU A 8 8.47 17.84 1.29
C LEU A 8 7.35 16.80 1.31
N THR A 9 6.15 17.23 1.70
CA THR A 9 4.93 16.42 1.64
C THR A 9 4.13 16.73 0.36
N ALA A 10 3.20 15.87 -0.02
CA ALA A 10 2.33 16.13 -1.17
C ALA A 10 1.41 17.33 -0.91
N THR A 11 0.91 17.45 0.31
CA THR A 11 0.07 18.59 0.71
C THR A 11 0.83 19.92 0.68
N ASP A 12 2.10 19.94 1.11
CA ASP A 12 2.93 21.15 1.02
C ASP A 12 3.29 21.47 -0.43
N ALA A 13 3.57 20.47 -1.26
CA ALA A 13 3.85 20.67 -2.68
C ALA A 13 2.66 21.34 -3.39
N LEU A 14 1.43 20.85 -3.15
CA LEU A 14 0.21 21.43 -3.74
C LEU A 14 -0.02 22.88 -3.29
N ALA A 15 0.22 23.20 -2.01
CA ALA A 15 0.15 24.57 -1.51
C ALA A 15 1.16 25.47 -2.24
N ARG A 16 2.40 25.01 -2.37
CA ARG A 16 3.47 25.76 -3.05
C ARG A 16 3.24 25.89 -4.56
N PHE A 17 2.57 24.92 -5.22
CA PHE A 17 2.14 25.04 -6.60
C PHE A 17 1.09 26.16 -6.75
N SER A 18 0.12 26.20 -5.83
CA SER A 18 -0.92 27.24 -5.80
C SER A 18 -0.35 28.64 -5.55
N GLU A 19 0.70 28.75 -4.75
CA GLU A 19 1.42 30.01 -4.47
C GLU A 19 2.40 30.40 -5.58
N GLY A 20 2.71 29.50 -6.51
CA GLY A 20 3.73 29.70 -7.54
C GLY A 20 5.17 29.65 -7.02
N SER A 21 5.39 29.22 -5.76
CA SER A 21 6.72 29.11 -5.14
C SER A 21 7.46 27.81 -5.49
N LEU A 22 6.75 26.83 -6.10
CA LEU A 22 7.28 25.57 -6.62
C LEU A 22 6.58 25.27 -7.95
N SER A 23 7.27 24.62 -8.90
CA SER A 23 6.65 24.08 -10.10
C SER A 23 6.62 22.54 -10.07
N PRO A 24 5.61 21.90 -10.69
CA PRO A 24 5.60 20.45 -10.92
C PRO A 24 6.85 19.94 -11.67
N GLU A 25 7.38 20.72 -12.62
CA GLU A 25 8.61 20.34 -13.35
C GLU A 25 9.82 20.24 -12.40
N THR A 26 9.99 21.23 -11.53
CA THR A 26 11.09 21.25 -10.55
C THR A 26 10.97 20.05 -9.58
N LEU A 27 9.76 19.78 -9.10
CA LEU A 27 9.52 18.67 -8.18
C LEU A 27 9.76 17.29 -8.82
N VAL A 28 9.26 17.10 -10.04
CA VAL A 28 9.43 15.82 -10.74
C VAL A 28 10.88 15.58 -11.13
N GLU A 29 11.61 16.61 -11.56
CA GLU A 29 13.03 16.49 -11.89
C GLU A 29 13.87 16.15 -10.66
N ASP A 30 13.63 16.82 -9.51
CA ASP A 30 14.27 16.45 -8.24
C ASP A 30 13.94 15.00 -7.84
N CYS A 31 12.68 14.59 -7.96
CA CYS A 31 12.25 13.22 -7.68
C CYS A 31 13.01 12.20 -8.54
N LEU A 32 13.11 12.43 -9.85
CA LEU A 32 13.82 11.54 -10.78
C LEU A 32 15.32 11.50 -10.48
N THR A 33 15.93 12.64 -10.15
CA THR A 33 17.34 12.73 -9.73
C THR A 33 17.60 11.91 -8.47
N ARG A 34 16.70 11.99 -7.48
CA ARG A 34 16.79 11.17 -6.25
C ARG A 34 16.61 9.68 -6.55
N ILE A 35 15.66 9.33 -7.42
CA ILE A 35 15.50 7.93 -7.84
C ILE A 35 16.78 7.40 -8.49
N GLU A 36 17.40 8.17 -9.38
CA GLU A 36 18.66 7.78 -10.04
C GLU A 36 19.81 7.59 -9.04
N ARG A 37 19.92 8.47 -8.04
CA ARG A 37 20.96 8.43 -7.00
C ARG A 37 20.79 7.27 -6.02
N ASP A 38 19.56 7.02 -5.56
CA ASP A 38 19.30 6.18 -4.39
C ASP A 38 18.70 4.81 -4.73
N ASN A 39 17.98 4.67 -5.85
CA ASN A 39 17.42 3.37 -6.24
C ASN A 39 18.48 2.27 -6.42
N PRO A 40 19.69 2.53 -6.95
CA PRO A 40 20.74 1.50 -7.04
C PRO A 40 21.13 0.89 -5.68
N LYS A 41 20.92 1.61 -4.56
CA LYS A 41 21.25 1.13 -3.21
C LYS A 41 20.15 0.27 -2.62
N VAL A 42 18.87 0.57 -2.94
CA VAL A 42 17.71 -0.05 -2.30
C VAL A 42 16.89 -0.94 -3.22
N ASN A 43 17.04 -0.82 -4.53
CA ASN A 43 16.30 -1.59 -5.54
C ASN A 43 14.78 -1.54 -5.33
N ALA A 44 14.24 -0.32 -5.22
CA ALA A 44 12.83 -0.09 -4.92
C ALA A 44 11.92 -0.09 -6.17
N PHE A 45 12.49 0.12 -7.37
CA PHE A 45 11.73 0.26 -8.62
C PHE A 45 11.97 -0.89 -9.58
N THR A 46 10.89 -1.32 -10.26
CA THR A 46 10.94 -2.27 -11.38
C THR A 46 11.11 -1.57 -12.72
N CYS A 47 10.54 -0.38 -12.86
CA CYS A 47 10.74 0.51 -13.99
C CYS A 47 10.53 1.97 -13.58
N ILE A 48 11.19 2.87 -14.30
CA ILE A 48 11.09 4.33 -14.13
C ILE A 48 10.47 4.91 -15.40
N ASN A 49 9.52 5.83 -15.23
CA ASN A 49 8.75 6.47 -16.30
C ASN A 49 9.20 7.93 -16.50
N GLY A 50 10.52 8.16 -16.56
CA GLY A 50 11.09 9.50 -16.48
C GLY A 50 10.71 10.44 -17.61
N GLU A 51 10.71 9.97 -18.88
CA GLU A 51 10.37 10.81 -20.04
C GLU A 51 8.91 11.30 -19.97
N GLU A 52 7.98 10.38 -19.78
CA GLU A 52 6.56 10.70 -19.68
C GLU A 52 6.26 11.55 -18.42
N ALA A 53 6.95 11.27 -17.31
CA ALA A 53 6.80 12.08 -16.09
C ALA A 53 7.20 13.55 -16.32
N ARG A 54 8.31 13.80 -17.02
CA ARG A 54 8.73 15.17 -17.39
C ARG A 54 7.72 15.85 -18.29
N ARG A 55 7.20 15.14 -19.30
CA ARG A 55 6.19 15.66 -20.22
C ARG A 55 4.91 16.07 -19.46
N LEU A 56 4.42 15.21 -18.57
CA LEU A 56 3.23 15.47 -17.75
C LEU A 56 3.46 16.58 -16.73
N ALA A 57 4.67 16.69 -16.17
CA ALA A 57 5.04 17.77 -15.27
C ALA A 57 4.98 19.15 -15.95
N ALA A 58 5.47 19.25 -17.19
CA ALA A 58 5.38 20.48 -17.99
C ALA A 58 3.92 20.85 -18.30
N GLU A 59 3.06 19.88 -18.58
CA GLU A 59 1.63 20.11 -18.77
C GLU A 59 0.95 20.58 -17.47
N SER A 60 1.28 19.97 -16.33
CA SER A 60 0.78 20.37 -15.02
C SER A 60 1.24 21.80 -14.65
N ALA A 61 2.51 22.12 -14.89
CA ALA A 61 3.03 23.48 -14.64
C ALA A 61 2.24 24.56 -15.39
N ARG A 62 1.90 24.30 -16.66
CA ARG A 62 1.05 25.20 -17.45
C ARG A 62 -0.36 25.34 -16.86
N ARG A 63 -0.95 24.27 -16.36
CA ARG A 63 -2.28 24.32 -15.72
C ARG A 63 -2.23 25.15 -14.44
N TRP A 64 -1.22 24.97 -13.59
CA TRP A 64 -1.04 25.76 -12.38
C TRP A 64 -0.82 27.25 -12.69
N GLN A 65 0.00 27.58 -13.68
CA GLN A 65 0.18 28.95 -14.14
C GLN A 65 -1.12 29.61 -14.66
N ALA A 66 -2.00 28.80 -15.27
CA ALA A 66 -3.31 29.24 -15.73
C ALA A 66 -4.40 29.25 -14.64
N GLY A 67 -4.06 28.87 -13.39
CA GLY A 67 -5.03 28.77 -12.29
C GLY A 67 -6.08 27.66 -12.48
N SER A 68 -5.79 26.65 -13.29
CA SER A 68 -6.74 25.58 -13.66
C SER A 68 -6.15 24.17 -13.50
N PRO A 69 -5.72 23.77 -12.28
CA PRO A 69 -5.27 22.40 -12.03
C PRO A 69 -6.38 21.39 -12.38
N CYS A 70 -6.00 20.23 -12.91
CA CYS A 70 -6.99 19.25 -13.41
C CYS A 70 -7.57 18.34 -12.31
N GLY A 71 -7.01 18.38 -11.11
CA GLY A 71 -7.48 17.57 -9.98
C GLY A 71 -6.67 17.77 -8.72
N PRO A 72 -7.05 17.08 -7.63
CA PRO A 72 -6.45 17.28 -6.31
C PRO A 72 -5.00 16.78 -6.18
N LEU A 73 -4.49 16.05 -7.16
CA LEU A 73 -3.11 15.54 -7.19
C LEU A 73 -2.32 16.09 -8.39
N ASP A 74 -2.78 17.18 -9.02
CA ASP A 74 -2.16 17.68 -10.23
C ASP A 74 -0.68 18.04 -10.01
N GLY A 75 0.22 17.32 -10.70
CA GLY A 75 1.65 17.52 -10.61
C GLY A 75 2.38 16.73 -9.52
N ILE A 76 1.67 15.96 -8.71
CA ILE A 76 2.28 15.16 -7.62
C ILE A 76 2.88 13.87 -8.17
N PRO A 77 4.20 13.61 -7.94
CA PRO A 77 4.85 12.35 -8.31
C PRO A 77 4.38 11.21 -7.44
N VAL A 78 3.85 10.14 -8.09
CA VAL A 78 3.34 8.94 -7.43
C VAL A 78 4.01 7.67 -7.96
N THR A 79 4.03 6.60 -7.15
CA THR A 79 4.46 5.28 -7.59
C THR A 79 3.34 4.26 -7.47
N ILE A 80 3.37 3.22 -8.31
CA ILE A 80 2.39 2.14 -8.31
C ILE A 80 3.11 0.80 -8.15
N LYS A 81 2.63 -0.04 -7.26
CA LYS A 81 3.19 -1.37 -7.02
C LYS A 81 3.08 -2.24 -8.27
N ASP A 82 4.08 -3.07 -8.53
CA ASP A 82 4.15 -3.95 -9.72
C ASP A 82 3.14 -5.12 -9.72
N LEU A 83 2.14 -5.07 -8.85
CA LEU A 83 0.97 -5.96 -8.87
C LEU A 83 -0.28 -5.29 -9.46
N THR A 84 -0.21 -4.00 -9.77
CA THR A 84 -1.36 -3.19 -10.20
C THR A 84 -1.19 -2.77 -11.65
N LEU A 85 -2.18 -3.09 -12.50
CA LEU A 85 -2.17 -2.73 -13.91
C LEU A 85 -2.04 -1.21 -14.10
N THR A 86 -1.11 -0.82 -14.95
CA THR A 86 -0.82 0.58 -15.24
C THR A 86 -0.57 0.74 -16.73
N LYS A 87 -1.45 1.44 -17.42
CA LYS A 87 -1.35 1.65 -18.88
C LYS A 87 0.01 2.28 -19.24
N GLY A 88 0.66 1.72 -20.25
CA GLY A 88 1.96 2.16 -20.73
C GLY A 88 3.16 1.69 -19.88
N LEU A 89 2.94 1.00 -18.75
CA LEU A 89 4.01 0.50 -17.89
C LEU A 89 3.87 -1.01 -17.66
N PRO A 90 4.99 -1.76 -17.66
CA PRO A 90 4.97 -3.18 -17.38
C PRO A 90 4.35 -3.51 -16.04
N THR A 91 3.57 -4.58 -15.96
CA THR A 91 3.11 -5.19 -14.71
C THR A 91 3.51 -6.65 -14.72
N ARG A 92 4.67 -6.91 -14.12
CA ARG A 92 5.39 -8.18 -14.18
C ARG A 92 5.18 -9.07 -12.96
N LEU A 93 4.50 -8.56 -11.92
CA LEU A 93 4.17 -9.29 -10.69
C LEU A 93 5.40 -9.86 -9.96
N GLY A 94 6.60 -9.30 -10.20
CA GLY A 94 7.87 -9.83 -9.70
C GLY A 94 8.23 -11.21 -10.24
N SER A 95 7.60 -11.69 -11.33
CA SER A 95 7.72 -13.04 -11.83
C SER A 95 8.39 -13.10 -13.21
N THR A 96 9.25 -14.08 -13.40
CA THR A 96 9.82 -14.41 -14.72
C THR A 96 8.81 -15.10 -15.64
N THR A 97 7.67 -15.56 -15.10
CA THR A 97 6.64 -16.30 -15.84
C THR A 97 5.60 -15.41 -16.51
N THR A 98 5.60 -14.11 -16.21
CA THR A 98 4.68 -13.14 -16.81
C THR A 98 5.18 -12.65 -18.16
N ALA A 99 4.25 -12.20 -19.03
CA ALA A 99 4.58 -11.65 -20.34
C ALA A 99 5.64 -10.53 -20.26
N THR A 100 6.61 -10.55 -21.19
CA THR A 100 7.66 -9.53 -21.27
C THR A 100 7.27 -8.37 -22.15
N ASP A 101 6.45 -8.64 -23.14
CA ASP A 101 6.11 -7.72 -24.21
C ASP A 101 4.65 -7.31 -24.05
N GLY A 102 4.39 -6.04 -23.89
CA GLY A 102 3.04 -5.50 -23.86
C GLY A 102 2.10 -6.09 -24.94
N PRO A 103 1.04 -5.44 -25.25
CA PRO A 103 0.72 -4.07 -24.86
C PRO A 103 0.18 -3.96 -23.44
N TRP A 104 0.67 -2.96 -22.70
CA TRP A 104 0.16 -2.58 -21.39
C TRP A 104 -0.92 -1.50 -21.59
N GLU A 105 -2.12 -1.89 -22.00
CA GLU A 105 -3.15 -0.93 -22.48
C GLU A 105 -4.19 -0.56 -21.43
N VAL A 106 -4.14 -1.19 -20.26
CA VAL A 106 -5.23 -1.11 -19.28
C VAL A 106 -4.72 -0.56 -17.95
N ASP A 107 -5.45 0.43 -17.42
CA ASP A 107 -5.30 0.87 -16.03
C ASP A 107 -6.23 0.08 -15.10
N ALA A 108 -5.73 -0.37 -13.97
CA ALA A 108 -6.56 -0.70 -12.82
C ALA A 108 -7.32 0.53 -12.33
N PRO A 109 -8.44 0.38 -11.57
CA PRO A 109 -9.22 1.52 -11.07
C PRO A 109 -8.35 2.60 -10.43
N ILE A 110 -7.49 2.23 -9.51
CA ILE A 110 -6.64 3.20 -8.79
C ILE A 110 -5.61 3.89 -9.70
N SER A 111 -5.03 3.19 -10.68
CA SER A 111 -4.10 3.80 -11.64
C SER A 111 -4.81 4.88 -12.45
N ARG A 112 -6.05 4.57 -12.86
CA ARG A 112 -6.92 5.51 -13.56
C ARG A 112 -7.32 6.69 -12.69
N HIS A 113 -7.73 6.43 -11.42
CA HIS A 113 -8.16 7.50 -10.51
C HIS A 113 -7.03 8.46 -10.19
N LEU A 114 -5.83 7.95 -9.90
CA LEU A 114 -4.65 8.78 -9.65
C LEU A 114 -4.29 9.65 -10.87
N ARG A 115 -4.28 9.07 -12.07
CA ARG A 115 -4.03 9.83 -13.31
C ARG A 115 -5.09 10.89 -13.57
N ASN A 116 -6.37 10.55 -13.41
CA ASN A 116 -7.47 11.49 -13.59
C ASN A 116 -7.44 12.64 -12.57
N ALA A 117 -6.88 12.40 -11.40
CA ALA A 117 -6.63 13.42 -10.38
C ALA A 117 -5.38 14.28 -10.67
N GLY A 118 -4.66 14.02 -11.76
CA GLY A 118 -3.47 14.76 -12.19
C GLY A 118 -2.16 14.26 -11.62
N ALA A 119 -2.15 13.12 -10.90
CA ALA A 119 -0.92 12.53 -10.38
C ALA A 119 0.00 12.04 -11.50
N ILE A 120 1.30 12.20 -11.32
CA ILE A 120 2.34 11.82 -12.26
C ILE A 120 2.98 10.51 -11.82
N VAL A 121 2.72 9.43 -12.55
CA VAL A 121 3.32 8.12 -12.24
C VAL A 121 4.78 8.13 -12.67
N VAL A 122 5.70 8.20 -11.71
CA VAL A 122 7.15 8.22 -11.96
C VAL A 122 7.77 6.83 -12.12
N GLY A 123 7.05 5.77 -11.73
CA GLY A 123 7.51 4.39 -11.90
C GLY A 123 6.69 3.36 -11.15
N LYS A 124 7.11 2.09 -11.31
CA LYS A 124 6.52 0.95 -10.62
C LYS A 124 7.48 0.47 -9.53
N THR A 125 6.93 0.09 -8.37
CA THR A 125 7.72 -0.37 -7.23
C THR A 125 7.74 -1.89 -7.09
N THR A 126 8.85 -2.42 -6.58
CA THR A 126 9.12 -3.84 -6.40
C THR A 126 8.17 -4.51 -5.39
N SER A 127 7.93 -5.79 -5.59
CA SER A 127 7.23 -6.70 -4.69
C SER A 127 7.85 -8.10 -4.80
N PRO A 128 7.66 -9.00 -3.82
CA PRO A 128 7.93 -10.42 -4.07
C PRO A 128 7.02 -10.94 -5.17
N GLU A 129 7.37 -12.06 -5.75
CA GLU A 129 6.62 -12.71 -6.81
C GLU A 129 5.14 -12.90 -6.40
N PHE A 130 4.19 -12.41 -7.20
CA PHE A 130 2.75 -12.38 -6.89
C PHE A 130 2.36 -11.77 -5.52
N GLY A 131 3.28 -11.12 -4.83
CA GLY A 131 3.02 -10.52 -3.52
C GLY A 131 2.89 -11.50 -2.36
N TRP A 132 3.44 -12.71 -2.46
CA TRP A 132 3.12 -13.85 -1.61
C TRP A 132 3.70 -13.81 -0.18
N LYS A 133 4.75 -13.05 0.08
CA LYS A 133 5.48 -13.05 1.37
C LYS A 133 5.68 -11.64 1.95
N GLY A 134 6.02 -11.61 3.24
CA GLY A 134 6.22 -10.37 4.02
C GLY A 134 7.62 -9.76 3.89
N VAL A 135 8.44 -10.19 2.93
CA VAL A 135 9.74 -9.61 2.54
C VAL A 135 9.75 -9.35 1.05
N THR A 136 10.65 -8.49 0.56
CA THR A 136 10.64 -8.09 -0.84
C THR A 136 11.93 -8.50 -1.53
N ASP A 137 11.85 -9.67 -2.13
CA ASP A 137 12.80 -10.19 -3.11
C ASP A 137 12.01 -11.03 -4.13
N ASN A 138 12.50 -11.10 -5.36
CA ASN A 138 11.85 -11.87 -6.41
C ASN A 138 12.88 -12.32 -7.47
N PRO A 139 12.58 -13.37 -8.26
CA PRO A 139 13.50 -13.90 -9.26
C PRO A 139 13.77 -12.94 -10.44
N LEU A 140 12.91 -11.94 -10.66
CA LEU A 140 13.00 -11.02 -11.79
C LEU A 140 13.89 -9.80 -11.50
N HIS A 141 13.78 -9.23 -10.30
CA HIS A 141 14.43 -7.97 -9.94
C HIS A 141 15.41 -8.10 -8.76
N GLY A 142 15.48 -9.26 -8.10
CA GLY A 142 16.33 -9.48 -6.93
C GLY A 142 15.78 -8.87 -5.66
N ILE A 143 16.67 -8.48 -4.74
CA ILE A 143 16.37 -8.07 -3.37
C ILE A 143 16.13 -6.56 -3.29
N THR A 144 15.03 -6.15 -2.67
CA THR A 144 14.81 -4.77 -2.22
C THR A 144 15.34 -4.60 -0.79
N ARG A 145 16.02 -3.49 -0.53
CA ARG A 145 16.75 -3.25 0.73
C ARG A 145 16.10 -2.13 1.54
N ASN A 146 16.22 -2.22 2.86
CA ASN A 146 15.73 -1.21 3.77
C ASN A 146 16.63 0.04 3.69
N PRO A 147 16.08 1.25 3.48
CA PRO A 147 16.88 2.47 3.39
C PRO A 147 17.68 2.80 4.67
N TRP A 148 17.20 2.37 5.83
CA TRP A 148 17.86 2.63 7.11
C TRP A 148 19.05 1.72 7.36
N ASN A 149 18.99 0.50 6.83
CA ASN A 149 20.09 -0.46 6.86
C ASN A 149 19.93 -1.42 5.67
N THR A 150 20.80 -1.31 4.68
CA THR A 150 20.75 -2.10 3.43
C THR A 150 21.01 -3.59 3.60
N GLU A 151 21.44 -4.04 4.79
CA GLU A 151 21.54 -5.48 5.12
C GLU A 151 20.19 -6.08 5.56
N LEU A 152 19.17 -5.22 5.79
CA LEU A 152 17.86 -5.64 6.25
C LEU A 152 16.81 -5.51 5.13
N THR A 153 15.71 -6.28 5.29
CA THR A 153 14.53 -6.15 4.42
C THR A 153 13.73 -4.90 4.76
N PRO A 154 13.11 -4.23 3.79
CA PRO A 154 12.12 -3.18 4.02
C PRO A 154 10.77 -3.75 4.42
N GLY A 155 10.66 -5.08 4.62
CA GLY A 155 9.37 -5.75 4.71
C GLY A 155 8.78 -6.05 3.33
N GLY A 156 7.54 -6.50 3.31
CA GLY A 156 6.82 -6.89 2.08
C GLY A 156 5.31 -7.10 2.34
N SER A 157 4.58 -7.27 1.28
CA SER A 157 4.98 -7.37 -0.12
C SER A 157 5.11 -6.02 -0.84
N SER A 158 4.77 -4.87 -0.24
CA SER A 158 4.96 -3.54 -0.84
C SER A 158 6.29 -2.91 -0.38
N GLY A 159 7.39 -3.69 -0.33
CA GLY A 159 8.68 -3.21 0.20
C GLY A 159 9.31 -2.13 -0.68
N GLY A 160 9.15 -2.21 -2.00
CA GLY A 160 9.60 -1.14 -2.89
C GLY A 160 8.89 0.19 -2.62
N ALA A 161 7.59 0.16 -2.37
CA ALA A 161 6.82 1.35 -2.00
C ALA A 161 7.25 1.90 -0.62
N GLY A 162 7.48 1.03 0.38
CA GLY A 162 8.00 1.43 1.69
C GLY A 162 9.38 2.07 1.61
N ALA A 163 10.31 1.46 0.87
CA ALA A 163 11.65 2.01 0.66
C ALA A 163 11.62 3.34 -0.11
N ALA A 164 10.78 3.45 -1.15
CA ALA A 164 10.60 4.68 -1.89
C ALA A 164 10.00 5.80 -1.02
N ALA A 165 9.00 5.49 -0.19
CA ALA A 165 8.40 6.44 0.73
C ALA A 165 9.41 6.96 1.76
N ALA A 166 10.21 6.09 2.37
CA ALA A 166 11.21 6.48 3.36
C ALA A 166 12.28 7.43 2.78
N LEU A 167 12.66 7.24 1.52
CA LEU A 167 13.62 8.07 0.80
C LEU A 167 12.96 9.23 0.03
N ASN A 168 11.65 9.37 0.12
CA ASN A 168 10.88 10.37 -0.62
C ASN A 168 11.09 10.30 -2.16
N LEU A 169 11.20 9.10 -2.72
CA LEU A 169 11.36 8.83 -4.16
C LEU A 169 10.00 8.85 -4.89
N GLY A 170 9.31 9.88 -4.79
CA GLY A 170 7.90 10.14 -5.00
C GLY A 170 7.29 10.64 -3.70
N LEU A 171 6.11 11.26 -3.75
CA LEU A 171 5.45 11.75 -2.54
C LEU A 171 4.34 10.83 -2.05
N LEU A 172 3.70 10.09 -2.97
CA LEU A 172 2.61 9.18 -2.67
C LEU A 172 2.88 7.82 -3.33
N HIS A 173 2.68 6.74 -2.58
CA HIS A 173 2.98 5.40 -3.06
C HIS A 173 1.78 4.49 -2.88
N GLN A 174 1.44 3.73 -3.92
CA GLN A 174 0.38 2.74 -3.83
C GLN A 174 0.94 1.39 -3.38
N GLY A 175 0.32 0.82 -2.35
CA GLY A 175 0.57 -0.53 -1.87
C GLY A 175 -0.67 -1.43 -1.93
N SER A 176 -0.48 -2.71 -1.66
CA SER A 176 -1.55 -3.68 -1.44
C SER A 176 -1.31 -4.46 -0.16
N ASP A 177 -2.38 -4.91 0.50
CA ASP A 177 -2.30 -5.62 1.77
C ASP A 177 -3.39 -6.70 1.85
N ALA A 178 -2.97 -7.95 1.88
CA ALA A 178 -3.86 -9.08 2.12
C ALA A 178 -3.49 -9.85 3.40
N GLY A 179 -2.25 -9.66 3.89
CA GLY A 179 -1.73 -10.27 5.10
C GLY A 179 -0.73 -9.37 5.85
N GLY A 180 -0.78 -8.04 5.64
CA GLY A 180 0.15 -7.08 6.24
C GLY A 180 0.99 -6.29 5.24
N SER A 181 0.78 -6.47 3.94
CA SER A 181 1.73 -6.00 2.91
C SER A 181 1.78 -4.47 2.66
N ILE A 182 0.97 -3.65 3.32
CA ILE A 182 1.16 -2.22 3.53
C ILE A 182 1.77 -1.98 4.91
N ARG A 183 1.17 -2.58 5.95
CA ARG A 183 1.49 -2.35 7.36
C ARG A 183 2.89 -2.83 7.73
N ILE A 184 3.31 -4.01 7.26
CA ILE A 184 4.67 -4.55 7.48
C ILE A 184 5.74 -3.60 6.93
N PRO A 185 5.75 -3.24 5.61
CA PRO A 185 6.79 -2.37 5.11
C PRO A 185 6.73 -0.96 5.70
N CYS A 186 5.56 -0.42 6.02
CA CYS A 186 5.47 0.88 6.71
C CYS A 186 6.10 0.82 8.10
N SER A 187 5.85 -0.25 8.86
CA SER A 187 6.49 -0.47 10.17
C SER A 187 8.01 -0.59 10.06
N PHE A 188 8.51 -1.33 9.06
CA PHE A 188 9.95 -1.58 8.89
C PHE A 188 10.73 -0.38 8.33
N THR A 189 10.05 0.51 7.60
CA THR A 189 10.68 1.69 6.97
C THR A 189 10.37 3.00 7.67
N GLY A 190 9.57 2.99 8.75
CA GLY A 190 9.20 4.20 9.49
C GLY A 190 8.31 5.14 8.69
N THR A 191 7.42 4.60 7.86
CA THR A 191 6.48 5.35 7.04
C THR A 191 5.05 5.14 7.49
N PHE A 192 4.11 5.93 7.00
CA PHE A 192 2.69 5.83 7.30
C PHE A 192 1.96 5.06 6.19
N GLY A 193 1.07 4.16 6.57
CA GLY A 193 0.25 3.43 5.60
C GLY A 193 -1.09 3.01 6.17
N ILE A 194 -2.10 3.00 5.32
CA ILE A 194 -3.46 2.57 5.68
C ILE A 194 -3.85 1.35 4.84
N LYS A 195 -4.26 0.27 5.54
CA LYS A 195 -5.09 -0.78 4.95
C LYS A 195 -6.56 -0.39 5.17
N PRO A 196 -7.26 0.16 4.18
CA PRO A 196 -8.64 0.57 4.36
C PRO A 196 -9.57 -0.65 4.55
N THR A 197 -10.80 -0.40 4.94
CA THR A 197 -11.84 -1.42 5.00
C THR A 197 -12.08 -2.03 3.61
N PHE A 198 -12.35 -3.33 3.55
CA PHE A 198 -12.63 -4.02 2.28
C PHE A 198 -13.82 -3.37 1.55
N GLY A 199 -13.67 -3.19 0.24
CA GLY A 199 -14.67 -2.55 -0.60
C GLY A 199 -14.65 -1.02 -0.63
N TRP A 200 -13.73 -0.36 0.11
CA TRP A 200 -13.57 1.09 0.04
C TRP A 200 -12.75 1.54 -1.17
N VAL A 201 -11.67 0.83 -1.47
CA VAL A 201 -10.83 1.10 -2.63
C VAL A 201 -11.09 0.01 -3.67
N PRO A 202 -11.56 0.36 -4.88
CA PRO A 202 -11.90 -0.62 -5.89
C PRO A 202 -10.66 -1.36 -6.40
N GLN A 203 -10.81 -2.67 -6.60
CA GLN A 203 -9.78 -3.55 -7.13
C GLN A 203 -10.26 -4.31 -8.36
N TRP A 204 -9.62 -4.05 -9.49
CA TRP A 204 -9.81 -4.81 -10.71
C TRP A 204 -8.48 -4.86 -11.50
N PRO A 205 -8.10 -6.01 -12.06
CA PRO A 205 -8.74 -7.33 -11.93
C PRO A 205 -8.85 -7.81 -10.48
N ALA A 206 -9.79 -8.73 -10.22
CA ALA A 206 -9.91 -9.33 -8.90
C ALA A 206 -8.59 -10.00 -8.49
N SER A 207 -8.20 -9.79 -7.23
CA SER A 207 -7.00 -10.45 -6.69
C SER A 207 -7.19 -11.96 -6.58
N THR A 208 -6.14 -12.73 -6.83
CA THR A 208 -6.11 -14.15 -6.51
C THR A 208 -6.34 -14.41 -5.01
N MET A 209 -5.93 -13.47 -4.14
CA MET A 209 -6.20 -13.50 -2.70
C MET A 209 -7.65 -13.09 -2.35
N SER A 210 -8.50 -12.90 -3.36
CA SER A 210 -9.94 -12.60 -3.21
C SER A 210 -10.18 -11.46 -2.21
N THR A 211 -11.12 -11.65 -1.29
CA THR A 211 -11.53 -10.66 -0.28
C THR A 211 -10.51 -10.40 0.84
N LEU A 212 -9.34 -11.06 0.83
CA LEU A 212 -8.22 -10.70 1.70
C LEU A 212 -7.48 -9.46 1.16
N SER A 213 -7.52 -9.21 -0.15
CA SER A 213 -6.72 -8.14 -0.76
C SER A 213 -7.37 -6.78 -0.59
N HIS A 214 -6.54 -5.81 -0.20
CA HIS A 214 -6.88 -4.39 -0.07
C HIS A 214 -5.81 -3.57 -0.79
N LEU A 215 -6.20 -2.42 -1.32
CA LEU A 215 -5.28 -1.44 -1.88
C LEU A 215 -5.29 -0.20 -0.98
N GLY A 216 -4.14 0.43 -0.80
CA GLY A 216 -4.07 1.59 0.07
C GLY A 216 -2.81 2.44 -0.15
N PRO A 217 -2.80 3.66 0.44
CA PRO A 217 -1.68 4.57 0.37
C PRO A 217 -0.56 4.18 1.34
N MET A 218 0.66 4.49 0.93
CA MET A 218 1.87 4.48 1.74
C MET A 218 2.58 5.82 1.53
N THR A 219 2.83 6.55 2.61
CA THR A 219 3.32 7.92 2.55
C THR A 219 4.18 8.23 3.78
N ARG A 220 4.68 9.45 3.87
CA ARG A 220 5.41 9.89 5.07
C ARG A 220 4.51 10.50 6.14
N THR A 221 3.33 10.97 5.77
CA THR A 221 2.40 11.63 6.69
C THR A 221 0.98 11.07 6.58
N ALA A 222 0.24 11.08 7.68
CA ALA A 222 -1.17 10.68 7.69
C ALA A 222 -2.02 11.56 6.76
N ARG A 223 -1.68 12.85 6.66
CA ARG A 223 -2.40 13.81 5.79
C ARG A 223 -2.25 13.48 4.31
N ASP A 224 -1.05 13.10 3.88
CA ASP A 224 -0.82 12.68 2.50
C ASP A 224 -1.52 11.34 2.19
N SER A 225 -1.57 10.42 3.17
CA SER A 225 -2.35 9.19 3.01
C SER A 225 -3.85 9.48 2.89
N ALA A 226 -4.38 10.41 3.68
CA ALA A 226 -5.78 10.83 3.59
C ALA A 226 -6.08 11.44 2.21
N LEU A 227 -5.19 12.31 1.71
CA LEU A 227 -5.29 12.91 0.39
C LEU A 227 -5.28 11.85 -0.73
N MET A 228 -4.34 10.91 -0.67
CA MET A 228 -4.26 9.83 -1.67
C MET A 228 -5.48 8.90 -1.58
N LEU A 229 -5.92 8.55 -0.37
CA LEU A 229 -7.07 7.67 -0.15
C LEU A 229 -8.37 8.29 -0.68
N SER A 230 -8.57 9.60 -0.53
CA SER A 230 -9.76 10.29 -1.05
C SER A 230 -9.89 10.16 -2.58
N VAL A 231 -8.77 10.05 -3.29
CA VAL A 231 -8.73 9.80 -4.73
C VAL A 231 -8.87 8.30 -5.05
N MET A 232 -8.17 7.44 -4.31
CA MET A 232 -8.19 5.99 -4.54
C MET A 232 -9.57 5.38 -4.31
N ALA A 233 -10.34 5.88 -3.33
CA ALA A 233 -11.65 5.35 -2.94
C ALA A 233 -12.80 5.80 -3.86
N GLN A 234 -12.52 6.43 -5.00
CA GLN A 234 -13.56 6.71 -5.99
C GLN A 234 -14.12 5.40 -6.57
N PRO A 235 -15.44 5.29 -6.80
CA PRO A 235 -16.05 4.06 -7.26
C PRO A 235 -15.60 3.69 -8.67
N ASP A 236 -15.55 2.38 -8.94
CA ASP A 236 -15.32 1.82 -10.27
C ASP A 236 -16.23 0.61 -10.45
N ALA A 237 -17.10 0.67 -11.47
CA ALA A 237 -18.10 -0.36 -11.74
C ALA A 237 -17.51 -1.73 -12.13
N ARG A 238 -16.19 -1.83 -12.36
CA ARG A 238 -15.50 -3.11 -12.62
C ARG A 238 -15.28 -3.92 -11.35
N ASP A 239 -15.35 -3.30 -10.16
CA ASP A 239 -15.29 -4.01 -8.88
C ASP A 239 -16.69 -4.20 -8.32
N GLY A 240 -17.15 -5.46 -8.30
CA GLY A 240 -18.45 -5.83 -7.76
C GLY A 240 -18.56 -5.77 -6.22
N TYR A 241 -17.46 -5.48 -5.53
CA TYR A 241 -17.41 -5.35 -4.06
C TYR A 241 -17.28 -3.90 -3.59
N VAL A 242 -17.13 -2.95 -4.50
CA VAL A 242 -16.99 -1.56 -4.11
C VAL A 242 -18.24 -1.08 -3.36
N GLY A 243 -18.00 -0.52 -2.16
CA GLY A 243 -19.07 0.00 -1.31
C GLY A 243 -19.58 1.38 -1.74
N ASN A 244 -20.36 2.01 -0.88
CA ASN A 244 -20.89 3.35 -1.13
C ASN A 244 -19.74 4.38 -1.16
N PRO A 245 -19.65 5.24 -2.19
CA PRO A 245 -18.64 6.28 -2.30
C PRO A 245 -18.75 7.41 -1.25
N THR A 246 -19.81 7.46 -0.45
CA THR A 246 -19.97 8.44 0.63
C THR A 246 -19.17 8.02 1.87
N GLY A 247 -17.85 7.95 1.72
CA GLY A 247 -16.93 7.77 2.85
C GLY A 247 -16.81 9.03 3.70
N PRO A 248 -16.16 8.91 4.89
CA PRO A 248 -15.84 10.08 5.69
C PRO A 248 -14.94 11.03 4.91
N ASP A 249 -15.00 12.30 5.22
CA ASP A 249 -14.01 13.27 4.76
C ASP A 249 -12.69 13.00 5.50
N TRP A 250 -11.82 12.20 4.89
CA TRP A 250 -10.50 11.89 5.46
C TRP A 250 -9.57 13.09 5.56
N LEU A 251 -9.89 14.21 4.88
CA LEU A 251 -9.10 15.43 4.92
C LEU A 251 -9.47 16.34 6.09
N THR A 252 -10.60 16.10 6.73
CA THR A 252 -10.96 16.78 7.97
C THR A 252 -9.90 16.49 9.04
N PRO A 253 -9.24 17.52 9.60
CA PRO A 253 -8.24 17.31 10.65
C PRO A 253 -8.85 16.59 11.86
N PRO A 254 -8.10 15.72 12.53
CA PRO A 254 -8.56 15.12 13.78
C PRO A 254 -8.77 16.22 14.84
N PRO A 255 -9.64 15.98 15.84
CA PRO A 255 -9.85 16.93 16.91
C PRO A 255 -8.55 17.17 17.70
N ALA A 256 -8.36 18.38 18.19
CA ALA A 256 -7.19 18.74 18.99
C ALA A 256 -7.18 18.05 20.38
N SER A 257 -8.31 17.54 20.84
CA SER A 257 -8.47 16.80 22.09
C SER A 257 -9.24 15.51 21.83
N LEU A 258 -8.84 14.45 22.49
CA LEU A 258 -9.51 13.15 22.49
C LEU A 258 -10.40 12.94 23.72
N SER A 259 -10.77 14.03 24.41
CA SER A 259 -11.69 13.96 25.57
C SER A 259 -13.01 13.31 25.17
N GLY A 260 -13.40 12.29 25.90
CA GLY A 260 -14.59 11.48 25.62
C GLY A 260 -14.37 10.29 24.71
N TRP A 261 -13.21 10.16 24.08
CA TRP A 261 -12.86 8.98 23.31
C TRP A 261 -12.48 7.80 24.22
N ARG A 262 -13.00 6.65 23.89
CA ARG A 262 -12.67 5.36 24.54
C ARG A 262 -11.83 4.53 23.59
N ILE A 263 -10.62 4.20 24.00
CA ILE A 263 -9.66 3.45 23.20
C ILE A 263 -9.41 2.10 23.86
N ALA A 264 -9.55 1.01 23.10
CA ALA A 264 -9.12 -0.32 23.52
C ALA A 264 -7.69 -0.55 23.09
N PHE A 265 -6.81 -0.85 24.03
CA PHE A 265 -5.43 -1.21 23.74
C PHE A 265 -5.15 -2.65 24.12
N SER A 266 -4.74 -3.46 23.15
CA SER A 266 -4.22 -4.81 23.37
C SER A 266 -2.75 -4.87 22.96
N ALA A 267 -1.87 -5.23 23.91
CA ALA A 267 -0.43 -5.28 23.68
C ALA A 267 -0.04 -6.44 22.73
N ASN A 268 -0.82 -7.51 22.69
CA ASN A 268 -0.44 -8.74 21.99
C ASN A 268 -1.62 -9.58 21.47
N LEU A 269 -2.82 -9.00 21.41
CA LEU A 269 -4.07 -9.66 21.02
C LEU A 269 -4.44 -10.92 21.86
N GLY A 270 -3.71 -11.14 22.97
CA GLY A 270 -3.86 -12.32 23.84
C GLY A 270 -3.11 -13.58 23.36
N TYR A 271 -2.43 -13.54 22.20
CA TYR A 271 -1.77 -14.74 21.64
C TYR A 271 -0.46 -14.48 20.88
N VAL A 272 -0.06 -13.21 20.66
CA VAL A 272 1.15 -12.88 19.92
C VAL A 272 2.29 -12.55 20.85
N GLU A 273 3.49 -13.07 20.60
CA GLU A 273 4.71 -12.61 21.26
C GLU A 273 5.22 -11.34 20.58
N VAL A 274 5.38 -10.27 21.34
CA VAL A 274 5.87 -8.97 20.86
C VAL A 274 7.24 -8.66 21.47
N ALA A 275 8.20 -8.26 20.63
CA ALA A 275 9.53 -7.89 21.11
C ALA A 275 9.44 -6.73 22.11
N PRO A 276 10.19 -6.76 23.22
CA PRO A 276 10.05 -5.80 24.33
C PRO A 276 10.27 -4.33 23.92
N ASP A 277 11.21 -4.08 23.01
CA ASP A 277 11.50 -2.75 22.48
C ASP A 277 10.33 -2.20 21.64
N ILE A 278 9.67 -3.04 20.86
CA ILE A 278 8.45 -2.68 20.10
C ILE A 278 7.30 -2.40 21.06
N ALA A 279 7.09 -3.30 22.04
CA ALA A 279 6.03 -3.11 23.05
C ALA A 279 6.20 -1.77 23.78
N GLN A 280 7.43 -1.43 24.19
CA GLN A 280 7.72 -0.15 24.82
C GLN A 280 7.35 1.04 23.96
N ARG A 281 7.71 1.04 22.67
CA ARG A 281 7.38 2.15 21.75
C ARG A 281 5.87 2.32 21.56
N VAL A 282 5.15 1.21 21.52
CA VAL A 282 3.68 1.28 21.41
C VAL A 282 3.06 1.82 22.69
N GLU A 283 3.54 1.41 23.87
CA GLU A 283 3.09 1.97 25.16
C GLU A 283 3.37 3.49 25.25
N GLU A 284 4.51 3.96 24.78
CA GLU A 284 4.82 5.40 24.70
C GLU A 284 3.80 6.14 23.82
N ALA A 285 3.38 5.54 22.68
CA ALA A 285 2.35 6.12 21.83
C ALA A 285 0.96 6.13 22.49
N ILE A 286 0.61 5.07 23.23
CA ILE A 286 -0.63 5.01 24.00
C ILE A 286 -0.66 6.09 25.09
N ALA A 287 0.44 6.29 25.83
CA ALA A 287 0.54 7.35 26.82
C ALA A 287 0.32 8.76 26.22
N TYR A 288 0.72 8.95 24.95
CA TYR A 288 0.45 10.20 24.24
C TYR A 288 -1.05 10.40 23.96
N LEU A 289 -1.78 9.33 23.59
CA LEU A 289 -3.24 9.40 23.41
C LEU A 289 -3.97 9.70 24.73
N GLU A 290 -3.52 9.12 25.85
CA GLU A 290 -4.02 9.44 27.20
C GLU A 290 -3.77 10.92 27.54
N ALA A 291 -2.60 11.45 27.21
CA ALA A 291 -2.27 12.87 27.41
C ALA A 291 -3.14 13.83 26.56
N LEU A 292 -3.65 13.37 25.41
CA LEU A 292 -4.62 14.11 24.61
C LEU A 292 -6.05 14.03 25.16
N GLY A 293 -6.28 13.29 26.23
CA GLY A 293 -7.55 13.20 26.95
C GLY A 293 -8.37 11.94 26.67
N ALA A 294 -7.86 10.96 25.92
CA ALA A 294 -8.55 9.70 25.72
C ALA A 294 -8.59 8.84 27.00
N THR A 295 -9.64 8.07 27.17
CA THR A 295 -9.71 6.99 28.15
C THR A 295 -9.24 5.69 27.49
N VAL A 296 -8.08 5.18 27.91
CA VAL A 296 -7.53 3.93 27.37
C VAL A 296 -7.84 2.77 28.31
N GLU A 297 -8.48 1.74 27.79
CA GLU A 297 -8.72 0.47 28.46
C GLU A 297 -7.77 -0.60 27.90
N ARG A 298 -6.97 -1.23 28.80
CA ARG A 298 -6.08 -2.33 28.42
C ARG A 298 -6.86 -3.63 28.43
N ILE A 299 -7.25 -4.08 27.22
CA ILE A 299 -8.14 -5.22 27.04
C ILE A 299 -7.82 -5.94 25.73
N ASP A 300 -7.79 -7.27 25.77
CA ASP A 300 -7.70 -8.08 24.56
C ASP A 300 -9.07 -8.22 23.89
N PRO A 301 -9.12 -8.23 22.56
CA PRO A 301 -10.38 -8.34 21.83
C PRO A 301 -11.08 -9.72 22.00
N GLY A 302 -10.38 -10.73 22.55
CA GLY A 302 -10.97 -11.98 22.99
C GLY A 302 -11.25 -13.02 21.89
N PHE A 303 -10.57 -12.92 20.74
CA PHE A 303 -10.59 -13.98 19.72
C PHE A 303 -9.31 -14.82 19.75
N SER A 304 -9.43 -16.07 19.28
CA SER A 304 -8.29 -16.99 19.14
C SER A 304 -7.49 -16.69 17.88
N ASP A 305 -6.20 -17.12 17.84
CA ASP A 305 -5.33 -16.96 16.68
C ASP A 305 -6.01 -17.47 15.38
N PRO A 306 -6.28 -16.59 14.38
CA PRO A 306 -6.95 -16.94 13.16
C PRO A 306 -6.01 -17.54 12.08
N LEU A 307 -4.79 -17.92 12.43
CA LEU A 307 -3.75 -18.35 11.48
C LEU A 307 -4.22 -19.49 10.57
N LYS A 308 -4.94 -20.46 11.11
CA LYS A 308 -5.46 -21.59 10.30
C LYS A 308 -6.44 -21.10 9.24
N THR A 309 -7.38 -20.26 9.62
CA THR A 309 -8.38 -19.68 8.72
C THR A 309 -7.70 -18.83 7.65
N PHE A 310 -6.76 -17.98 8.06
CA PHE A 310 -5.95 -17.17 7.15
C PHE A 310 -5.19 -18.04 6.14
N ASN A 311 -4.45 -19.04 6.59
CA ASN A 311 -3.66 -19.92 5.73
C ASN A 311 -4.54 -20.69 4.72
N THR A 312 -5.73 -21.15 5.13
CA THR A 312 -6.67 -21.80 4.22
C THR A 312 -7.08 -20.88 3.07
N LEU A 313 -7.43 -19.64 3.37
CA LEU A 313 -7.80 -18.64 2.36
C LEU A 313 -6.60 -18.23 1.49
N TRP A 314 -5.43 -18.07 2.10
CA TRP A 314 -4.20 -17.66 1.44
C TRP A 314 -3.71 -18.72 0.44
N PHE A 315 -3.62 -19.98 0.87
CA PHE A 315 -3.13 -21.06 0.02
C PHE A 315 -4.10 -21.36 -1.14
N ALA A 316 -5.42 -21.33 -0.86
CA ALA A 316 -6.42 -21.45 -1.92
C ALA A 316 -6.31 -20.34 -2.97
N GLY A 317 -6.00 -19.11 -2.53
CA GLY A 317 -5.74 -18.00 -3.43
C GLY A 317 -4.46 -18.16 -4.26
N ALA A 318 -3.38 -18.60 -3.62
CA ALA A 318 -2.08 -18.79 -4.28
C ALA A 318 -2.13 -19.84 -5.39
N THR A 319 -2.96 -20.87 -5.23
CA THR A 319 -3.09 -21.96 -6.22
C THR A 319 -3.57 -21.46 -7.60
N GLN A 320 -4.34 -20.37 -7.65
CA GLN A 320 -4.83 -19.82 -8.92
C GLN A 320 -3.68 -19.37 -9.85
N ALA A 321 -2.53 -19.00 -9.29
CA ALA A 321 -1.37 -18.63 -10.10
C ALA A 321 -0.82 -19.85 -10.91
N LEU A 322 -1.05 -21.08 -10.47
CA LEU A 322 -0.58 -22.28 -11.14
C LEU A 322 -1.43 -22.68 -12.35
N GLU A 323 -2.71 -22.30 -12.39
CA GLU A 323 -3.67 -22.75 -13.41
C GLU A 323 -3.25 -22.44 -14.85
N LYS A 324 -2.51 -21.36 -15.05
CA LYS A 324 -2.09 -20.88 -16.37
C LYS A 324 -0.63 -21.18 -16.69
N LEU A 325 0.09 -21.85 -15.79
CA LEU A 325 1.51 -22.12 -15.92
C LEU A 325 1.76 -23.59 -16.26
N ASN A 326 2.59 -23.83 -17.29
CA ASN A 326 3.10 -25.17 -17.57
C ASN A 326 4.17 -25.59 -16.52
N GLU A 327 4.61 -26.85 -16.56
CA GLU A 327 5.58 -27.39 -15.58
C GLU A 327 6.91 -26.60 -15.56
N GLN A 328 7.42 -26.19 -16.72
CA GLN A 328 8.66 -25.43 -16.81
C GLN A 328 8.50 -24.04 -16.16
N GLN A 329 7.36 -23.39 -16.38
CA GLN A 329 7.04 -22.10 -15.75
C GLN A 329 6.85 -22.25 -14.24
N GLN A 330 6.17 -23.32 -13.79
CA GLN A 330 6.03 -23.61 -12.36
C GLN A 330 7.38 -23.86 -11.69
N ALA A 331 8.32 -24.54 -12.36
CA ALA A 331 9.67 -24.76 -11.85
C ALA A 331 10.51 -23.47 -11.75
N ALA A 332 10.13 -22.42 -12.46
CA ALA A 332 10.80 -21.10 -12.43
C ALA A 332 10.26 -20.16 -11.37
N LEU A 333 9.20 -20.55 -10.65
CA LEU A 333 8.62 -19.75 -9.55
C LEU A 333 9.55 -19.75 -8.33
N ASP A 334 9.36 -18.73 -7.47
CA ASP A 334 9.92 -18.74 -6.12
C ASP A 334 9.55 -20.06 -5.41
N PRO A 335 10.52 -20.84 -4.91
CA PRO A 335 10.22 -22.17 -4.34
C PRO A 335 9.22 -22.14 -3.19
N GLY A 336 9.25 -21.09 -2.34
CA GLY A 336 8.30 -20.94 -1.25
C GLY A 336 6.89 -20.60 -1.75
N PHE A 337 6.79 -19.80 -2.81
CA PHE A 337 5.50 -19.54 -3.46
C PHE A 337 4.92 -20.81 -4.08
N LEU A 338 5.73 -21.57 -4.81
CA LEU A 338 5.32 -22.82 -5.41
C LEU A 338 4.83 -23.82 -4.35
N GLU A 339 5.50 -23.91 -3.19
CA GLU A 339 5.10 -24.76 -2.08
C GLU A 339 3.71 -24.40 -1.57
N ILE A 340 3.46 -23.12 -1.22
CA ILE A 340 2.15 -22.71 -0.70
C ILE A 340 1.03 -22.85 -1.74
N ALA A 341 1.35 -22.58 -3.01
CA ALA A 341 0.39 -22.74 -4.10
C ALA A 341 -0.01 -24.22 -4.31
N ARG A 342 0.94 -25.17 -4.18
CA ARG A 342 0.65 -26.62 -4.18
C ARG A 342 -0.17 -27.03 -2.98
N ARG A 343 0.14 -26.55 -1.78
CA ARG A 343 -0.69 -26.78 -0.58
C ARG A 343 -2.12 -26.28 -0.75
N GLY A 344 -2.31 -25.22 -1.53
CA GLY A 344 -3.63 -24.70 -1.87
C GLY A 344 -4.48 -25.66 -2.72
N GLN A 345 -3.86 -26.55 -3.51
CA GLN A 345 -4.57 -27.57 -4.28
C GLN A 345 -5.27 -28.62 -3.39
N ASP A 346 -4.77 -28.82 -2.16
CA ASP A 346 -5.35 -29.73 -1.18
C ASP A 346 -6.50 -29.11 -0.38
N VAL A 347 -6.77 -27.82 -0.55
CA VAL A 347 -7.86 -27.13 0.13
C VAL A 347 -9.18 -27.50 -0.52
N SER A 348 -9.99 -28.30 0.17
CA SER A 348 -11.32 -28.65 -0.31
C SER A 348 -12.27 -27.44 -0.32
N LEU A 349 -13.27 -27.45 -1.20
CA LEU A 349 -14.31 -26.42 -1.23
C LEU A 349 -14.98 -26.26 0.16
N SER A 350 -15.23 -27.38 0.87
CA SER A 350 -15.81 -27.35 2.21
C SER A 350 -14.91 -26.62 3.21
N ALA A 351 -13.58 -26.88 3.19
CA ALA A 351 -12.62 -26.19 4.05
C ALA A 351 -12.55 -24.69 3.74
N TYR A 352 -12.53 -24.33 2.46
CA TYR A 352 -12.55 -22.93 2.03
C TYR A 352 -13.81 -22.20 2.49
N LEU A 353 -14.98 -22.80 2.32
CA LEU A 353 -16.25 -22.21 2.76
C LEU A 353 -16.33 -22.09 4.29
N ALA A 354 -15.78 -23.06 5.04
CA ALA A 354 -15.67 -22.99 6.49
C ALA A 354 -14.79 -21.81 6.92
N ALA A 355 -13.61 -21.65 6.32
CA ALA A 355 -12.71 -20.54 6.61
C ALA A 355 -13.34 -19.16 6.30
N ARG A 356 -14.13 -19.06 5.23
CA ARG A 356 -14.89 -17.82 4.93
C ARG A 356 -15.93 -17.53 6.01
N ARG A 357 -16.62 -18.53 6.52
CA ARG A 357 -17.60 -18.36 7.61
C ARG A 357 -16.91 -17.93 8.91
N GLU A 358 -15.83 -18.61 9.31
CA GLU A 358 -15.04 -18.26 10.49
C GLU A 358 -14.53 -16.81 10.43
N ARG A 359 -14.06 -16.37 9.26
CA ARG A 359 -13.68 -14.95 9.05
C ARG A 359 -14.87 -14.01 9.23
N SER A 360 -16.07 -14.37 8.76
CA SER A 360 -17.27 -13.56 8.91
C SER A 360 -17.70 -13.48 10.39
N GLU A 361 -17.58 -14.56 11.14
CA GLU A 361 -17.83 -14.62 12.58
C GLU A 361 -16.84 -13.71 13.35
N LEU A 362 -15.55 -13.73 12.99
CA LEU A 362 -14.55 -12.82 13.54
C LEU A 362 -14.86 -11.35 13.20
N THR A 363 -15.35 -11.09 12.00
CA THR A 363 -15.77 -9.72 11.61
C THR A 363 -16.94 -9.24 12.49
N ALA A 364 -17.94 -10.08 12.72
CA ALA A 364 -19.07 -9.74 13.59
C ALA A 364 -18.63 -9.55 15.05
N HIS A 365 -17.72 -10.40 15.54
CA HIS A 365 -17.11 -10.25 16.87
C HIS A 365 -16.40 -8.90 17.04
N MET A 366 -15.57 -8.54 16.08
CA MET A 366 -14.86 -7.25 16.12
C MET A 366 -15.78 -6.03 15.95
N ALA A 367 -16.85 -6.16 15.15
CA ALA A 367 -17.86 -5.11 15.05
C ALA A 367 -18.51 -4.83 16.40
N ALA A 368 -18.95 -5.90 17.11
CA ALA A 368 -19.51 -5.78 18.45
C ALA A 368 -18.50 -5.25 19.49
N PHE A 369 -17.22 -5.61 19.35
CA PHE A 369 -16.14 -5.04 20.18
C PHE A 369 -16.03 -3.53 19.98
N HIS A 370 -16.02 -3.06 18.73
CA HIS A 370 -15.90 -1.64 18.38
C HIS A 370 -17.16 -0.80 18.66
N GLU A 371 -18.32 -1.41 18.99
CA GLU A 371 -19.46 -0.65 19.51
C GLU A 371 -19.17 0.03 20.86
N ARG A 372 -18.14 -0.44 21.59
CA ARG A 372 -17.75 0.06 22.90
C ARG A 372 -16.57 1.01 22.86
N TYR A 373 -15.83 1.06 21.75
CA TYR A 373 -14.59 1.80 21.63
C TYR A 373 -14.55 2.57 20.29
N ASP A 374 -14.04 3.78 20.37
CA ASP A 374 -13.86 4.64 19.19
C ASP A 374 -12.62 4.24 18.37
N LEU A 375 -11.63 3.59 19.06
CA LEU A 375 -10.40 3.11 18.46
C LEU A 375 -9.90 1.87 19.19
#